data_1551455b3b2c162c66b3e3a7269bfe3b
#
_entry.id   1551455b3b2c162c66b3e3a7269bfe3b
#
_cell.length_a   1.000
_cell.length_b   1.000
_cell.length_c   1.000
_cell.angle_alpha   90.00
_cell.angle_beta   90.00
_cell.angle_gamma   90.00
#
_symmetry.space_group_name_H-M   'P 1'
#
loop_
_entity.id
_entity.type
_entity.pdbx_description
1 polymer ?
#
loop_
_entity_poly.entity_id
_entity_poly.type
_entity_poly.pdbx_seq_one_letter_code
_entity_poly.pdbx_strand_id
1 'polypeptide(L)'
;MQNKQINTAFILGAGLGTRLRPLTENTPKPLLEIGGRPIITYAMAHLRAVGIKRFVVNTHHCAEKYKKAFPENSWKGIPITFRHEPVLLDTAGGIKNIEDLITEDERIIVYNGDIITNMPIELLIRKHFELNTSVTLALRSTGPLLNVNVDKDGFVCDMRHILKNEGVKSCLFAGIYIVEKSFLNRLQAGKIESIVFPLVEMIKENPRSVGGIIIDDGSWYDVGTVEEYNKLHETGF
;
A
#
# COMPACT_ATOMS: atom_id res chain seq x y z
N MET A 1 13.71 -3.81 -24.75
CA MET A 1 13.34 -4.61 -23.56
C MET A 1 12.81 -3.62 -22.53
N GLN A 2 11.52 -3.70 -22.16
CA GLN A 2 10.99 -2.85 -21.11
C GLN A 2 11.76 -3.13 -19.81
N ASN A 3 12.18 -2.06 -19.14
CA ASN A 3 12.88 -2.15 -17.86
C ASN A 3 11.91 -2.74 -16.81
N LYS A 4 12.10 -4.03 -16.46
CA LYS A 4 11.25 -4.75 -15.49
C LYS A 4 11.54 -4.36 -14.03
N GLN A 5 12.16 -3.19 -13.80
CA GLN A 5 12.53 -2.72 -12.47
C GLN A 5 11.55 -1.66 -11.98
N ILE A 6 11.11 -1.78 -10.72
CA ILE A 6 10.34 -0.76 -10.02
C ILE A 6 11.30 -0.03 -9.06
N ASN A 7 11.46 1.27 -9.25
CA ASN A 7 12.41 2.06 -8.48
C ASN A 7 11.74 2.89 -7.38
N THR A 8 10.45 3.15 -7.50
CA THR A 8 9.71 4.03 -6.59
C THR A 8 8.67 3.27 -5.81
N ALA A 9 8.59 3.53 -4.52
CA ALA A 9 7.48 3.09 -3.70
C ALA A 9 6.75 4.29 -3.09
N PHE A 10 5.43 4.23 -3.08
CA PHE A 10 4.56 5.15 -2.36
C PHE A 10 4.06 4.48 -1.08
N ILE A 11 4.45 5.02 0.07
CA ILE A 11 4.04 4.51 1.38
C ILE A 11 2.95 5.42 1.92
N LEU A 12 1.78 4.86 2.19
CA LEU A 12 0.63 5.57 2.73
C LEU A 12 0.86 5.88 4.21
N GLY A 13 1.30 7.10 4.47
CA GLY A 13 1.57 7.62 5.81
C GLY A 13 0.50 8.59 6.34
N ALA A 14 -0.38 9.08 5.45
CA ALA A 14 -1.45 9.99 5.83
C ALA A 14 -2.63 9.22 6.43
N GLY A 15 -2.90 9.44 7.70
CA GLY A 15 -4.03 8.84 8.40
C GLY A 15 -4.18 9.43 9.80
N LEU A 16 -5.40 9.50 10.33
CA LEU A 16 -5.66 10.04 11.67
C LEU A 16 -5.33 9.05 12.79
N GLY A 17 -5.26 7.75 12.47
CA GLY A 17 -4.96 6.69 13.43
C GLY A 17 -5.96 6.60 14.60
N THR A 18 -7.22 7.00 14.42
CA THR A 18 -8.21 7.20 15.49
C THR A 18 -8.42 5.98 16.38
N ARG A 19 -8.31 4.76 15.81
CA ARG A 19 -8.47 3.49 16.56
C ARG A 19 -7.30 3.20 17.52
N LEU A 20 -6.17 3.90 17.35
CA LEU A 20 -4.96 3.76 18.18
C LEU A 20 -4.83 4.89 19.21
N ARG A 21 -5.82 5.75 19.38
CA ARG A 21 -5.80 6.76 20.45
C ARG A 21 -5.78 6.10 21.83
N PRO A 22 -5.02 6.67 22.79
CA PRO A 22 -4.34 7.98 22.77
C PRO A 22 -2.95 8.00 22.09
N LEU A 23 -2.38 6.86 21.68
CA LEU A 23 -1.01 6.75 21.11
C LEU A 23 -0.80 7.66 19.89
N THR A 24 -1.85 7.85 19.10
CA THR A 24 -1.82 8.62 17.85
C THR A 24 -2.30 10.06 17.98
N GLU A 25 -2.59 10.56 19.18
CA GLU A 25 -3.00 11.97 19.36
C GLU A 25 -1.93 12.95 18.92
N ASN A 26 -0.68 12.63 19.26
CA ASN A 26 0.46 13.48 18.98
C ASN A 26 1.53 12.80 18.09
N THR A 27 1.28 11.59 17.59
CA THR A 27 2.24 10.85 16.78
C THR A 27 1.52 10.14 15.64
N PRO A 28 1.89 10.38 14.38
CA PRO A 28 1.31 9.63 13.28
C PRO A 28 1.49 8.12 13.49
N LYS A 29 0.46 7.32 13.20
CA LYS A 29 0.49 5.86 13.34
C LYS A 29 1.76 5.21 12.74
N PRO A 30 2.20 5.57 11.52
CA PRO A 30 3.41 4.98 10.93
C PRO A 30 4.72 5.32 11.67
N LEU A 31 4.70 6.32 12.55
CA LEU A 31 5.83 6.70 13.39
C LEU A 31 5.77 6.13 14.82
N LEU A 32 4.72 5.41 15.19
CA LEU A 32 4.73 4.62 16.42
C LEU A 32 5.82 3.55 16.33
N GLU A 33 6.44 3.23 17.46
CA GLU A 33 7.57 2.30 17.49
C GLU A 33 7.14 0.88 17.85
N ILE A 34 7.61 -0.10 17.12
CA ILE A 34 7.57 -1.52 17.44
C ILE A 34 8.99 -2.06 17.34
N GLY A 35 9.47 -2.78 18.37
CA GLY A 35 10.83 -3.27 18.40
C GLY A 35 11.90 -2.16 18.30
N GLY A 36 11.64 -0.98 18.88
CA GLY A 36 12.58 0.16 18.93
C GLY A 36 12.76 0.90 17.61
N ARG A 37 11.84 0.75 16.65
CA ARG A 37 11.88 1.49 15.38
C ARG A 37 10.49 1.83 14.86
N PRO A 38 10.31 2.97 14.15
CA PRO A 38 9.03 3.35 13.58
C PRO A 38 8.44 2.29 12.65
N ILE A 39 7.12 2.05 12.74
CA ILE A 39 6.38 1.07 11.93
C ILE A 39 6.69 1.23 10.43
N ILE A 40 6.68 2.45 9.90
CA ILE A 40 6.96 2.72 8.49
C ILE A 40 8.32 2.17 8.02
N THR A 41 9.29 2.03 8.92
CA THR A 41 10.63 1.52 8.57
C THR A 41 10.65 0.03 8.28
N TYR A 42 9.61 -0.73 8.68
CA TYR A 42 9.43 -2.12 8.27
C TYR A 42 9.08 -2.19 6.78
N ALA A 43 8.12 -1.38 6.33
CA ALA A 43 7.79 -1.25 4.92
C ALA A 43 9.01 -0.77 4.10
N MET A 44 9.75 0.24 4.58
CA MET A 44 10.96 0.73 3.92
C MET A 44 12.05 -0.35 3.80
N ALA A 45 12.25 -1.17 4.86
CA ALA A 45 13.21 -2.27 4.84
C ALA A 45 12.82 -3.35 3.82
N HIS A 46 11.54 -3.70 3.81
CA HIS A 46 10.97 -4.68 2.91
C HIS A 46 11.10 -4.24 1.44
N LEU A 47 10.74 -3.00 1.14
CA LEU A 47 10.86 -2.39 -0.19
C LEU A 47 12.31 -2.25 -0.64
N ARG A 48 13.23 -1.90 0.28
CA ARG A 48 14.67 -1.84 -0.02
C ARG A 48 15.21 -3.20 -0.44
N ALA A 49 14.75 -4.29 0.18
CA ALA A 49 15.19 -5.65 -0.14
C ALA A 49 14.89 -6.06 -1.59
N VAL A 50 13.81 -5.54 -2.18
CA VAL A 50 13.44 -5.77 -3.60
C VAL A 50 13.96 -4.68 -4.56
N GLY A 51 14.87 -3.81 -4.09
CA GLY A 51 15.61 -2.88 -4.96
C GLY A 51 14.95 -1.52 -5.18
N ILE A 52 13.97 -1.13 -4.35
CA ILE A 52 13.40 0.23 -4.38
C ILE A 52 14.50 1.26 -4.06
N LYS A 53 14.54 2.34 -4.81
CA LYS A 53 15.57 3.39 -4.75
C LYS A 53 15.03 4.75 -4.32
N ARG A 54 13.72 4.92 -4.22
CA ARG A 54 13.07 6.16 -3.82
C ARG A 54 11.76 5.86 -3.10
N PHE A 55 11.53 6.56 -1.98
CA PHE A 55 10.26 6.54 -1.27
C PHE A 55 9.53 7.87 -1.50
N VAL A 56 8.22 7.77 -1.70
CA VAL A 56 7.28 8.88 -1.56
C VAL A 56 6.39 8.54 -0.39
N VAL A 57 6.16 9.47 0.53
CA VAL A 57 5.33 9.26 1.73
C VAL A 57 4.34 10.40 1.82
N ASN A 58 3.03 10.11 1.78
CA ASN A 58 2.04 11.15 2.08
C ASN A 58 1.93 11.36 3.60
N THR A 59 1.66 12.58 4.00
CA THR A 59 1.54 12.99 5.40
C THR A 59 0.33 13.89 5.58
N HIS A 60 -0.30 13.83 6.75
CA HIS A 60 -1.42 14.70 7.12
C HIS A 60 -1.30 15.11 8.58
N HIS A 61 -1.79 14.29 9.50
CA HIS A 61 -1.73 14.51 10.93
C HIS A 61 -0.29 14.54 11.46
N CYS A 62 0.08 15.57 12.23
CA CYS A 62 1.43 15.75 12.80
C CYS A 62 2.56 15.59 11.77
N ALA A 63 2.40 16.16 10.57
CA ALA A 63 3.33 16.00 9.45
C ALA A 63 4.77 16.42 9.78
N GLU A 64 4.97 17.38 10.68
CA GLU A 64 6.28 17.86 11.14
C GLU A 64 7.10 16.75 11.84
N LYS A 65 6.45 15.72 12.39
CA LYS A 65 7.12 14.60 13.04
C LYS A 65 7.85 13.70 12.05
N TYR A 66 7.39 13.61 10.81
CA TYR A 66 8.11 12.89 9.76
C TYR A 66 9.47 13.52 9.46
N LYS A 67 9.54 14.87 9.42
CA LYS A 67 10.82 15.59 9.24
C LYS A 67 11.76 15.39 10.42
N LYS A 68 11.22 15.25 11.65
CA LYS A 68 12.05 14.96 12.84
C LYS A 68 12.55 13.51 12.82
N ALA A 69 11.73 12.55 12.40
CA ALA A 69 12.11 11.14 12.29
C ALA A 69 13.10 10.88 11.14
N PHE A 70 13.04 11.69 10.08
CA PHE A 70 13.90 11.57 8.89
C PHE A 70 14.49 12.94 8.51
N PRO A 71 15.43 13.51 9.31
CA PRO A 71 15.90 14.89 9.16
C PRO A 71 16.61 15.15 7.82
N GLU A 72 17.25 14.12 7.24
CA GLU A 72 17.92 14.21 5.95
C GLU A 72 17.01 13.92 4.76
N ASN A 73 15.69 13.76 4.99
CA ASN A 73 14.73 13.26 3.99
C ASN A 73 15.25 11.97 3.31
N SER A 74 15.84 11.08 4.11
CA SER A 74 16.38 9.81 3.65
C SER A 74 16.27 8.74 4.74
N TRP A 75 16.25 7.47 4.32
CA TRP A 75 16.36 6.33 5.21
C TRP A 75 17.32 5.30 4.63
N LYS A 76 18.40 4.99 5.39
CA LYS A 76 19.48 4.08 4.96
C LYS A 76 20.01 4.39 3.54
N GLY A 77 20.17 5.67 3.23
CA GLY A 77 20.68 6.18 1.95
C GLY A 77 19.64 6.23 0.82
N ILE A 78 18.39 5.84 1.07
CA ILE A 78 17.31 5.95 0.08
C ILE A 78 16.54 7.25 0.33
N PRO A 79 16.42 8.16 -0.67
CA PRO A 79 15.72 9.43 -0.51
C PRO A 79 14.23 9.24 -0.27
N ILE A 80 13.64 10.14 0.55
CA ILE A 80 12.22 10.20 0.87
C ILE A 80 11.68 11.55 0.40
N THR A 81 10.63 11.55 -0.40
CA THR A 81 9.86 12.75 -0.72
C THR A 81 8.57 12.73 0.11
N PHE A 82 8.39 13.72 0.97
CA PHE A 82 7.15 13.88 1.73
C PHE A 82 6.14 14.72 0.95
N ARG A 83 4.92 14.18 0.76
CA ARG A 83 3.79 14.89 0.15
C ARG A 83 2.74 15.17 1.21
N HIS A 84 2.63 16.43 1.62
CA HIS A 84 1.62 16.83 2.59
C HIS A 84 0.23 16.91 1.95
N GLU A 85 -0.77 16.38 2.65
CA GLU A 85 -2.19 16.46 2.31
C GLU A 85 -2.86 17.43 3.30
N PRO A 86 -3.21 18.66 2.90
CA PRO A 86 -3.97 19.57 3.77
C PRO A 86 -5.35 19.02 4.14
N VAL A 87 -5.92 18.24 3.23
CA VAL A 87 -7.15 17.45 3.43
C VAL A 87 -6.79 16.00 3.21
N LEU A 88 -7.23 15.11 4.09
CA LEU A 88 -6.99 13.67 3.96
C LEU A 88 -7.72 13.12 2.72
N LEU A 89 -6.97 12.61 1.75
CA LEU A 89 -7.49 12.25 0.42
C LEU A 89 -7.94 10.80 0.28
N ASP A 90 -7.74 9.95 1.32
CA ASP A 90 -7.88 8.51 1.23
C ASP A 90 -6.89 7.93 0.18
N THR A 91 -6.96 6.62 -0.09
CA THR A 91 -5.90 5.89 -0.81
C THR A 91 -5.79 6.27 -2.29
N ALA A 92 -6.89 6.36 -3.03
CA ALA A 92 -6.85 6.77 -4.45
C ALA A 92 -6.49 8.24 -4.61
N GLY A 93 -7.06 9.12 -3.80
CA GLY A 93 -6.73 10.54 -3.82
C GLY A 93 -5.26 10.78 -3.46
N GLY A 94 -4.72 10.06 -2.48
CA GLY A 94 -3.29 10.10 -2.13
C GLY A 94 -2.38 9.67 -3.29
N ILE A 95 -2.74 8.60 -4.01
CA ILE A 95 -2.01 8.16 -5.23
C ILE A 95 -2.07 9.26 -6.31
N LYS A 96 -3.23 9.85 -6.55
CA LYS A 96 -3.36 10.93 -7.52
C LYS A 96 -2.54 12.16 -7.13
N ASN A 97 -2.44 12.45 -5.83
CA ASN A 97 -1.73 13.61 -5.31
C ASN A 97 -0.19 13.54 -5.48
N ILE A 98 0.35 12.38 -5.85
CA ILE A 98 1.79 12.22 -6.15
C ILE A 98 2.09 12.07 -7.64
N GLU A 99 1.10 12.29 -8.52
CA GLU A 99 1.23 12.06 -9.96
C GLU A 99 2.38 12.83 -10.61
N ASP A 100 2.63 14.06 -10.17
CA ASP A 100 3.72 14.92 -10.63
C ASP A 100 5.13 14.39 -10.25
N LEU A 101 5.20 13.44 -9.33
CA LEU A 101 6.44 12.79 -8.92
C LEU A 101 6.72 11.49 -9.70
N ILE A 102 5.80 11.05 -10.55
CA ILE A 102 5.88 9.78 -11.28
C ILE A 102 6.01 10.06 -12.78
N THR A 103 7.04 9.48 -13.41
CA THR A 103 7.27 9.62 -14.85
C THR A 103 6.32 8.74 -15.68
N GLU A 104 6.11 9.06 -16.98
CA GLU A 104 5.11 8.38 -17.82
C GLU A 104 5.31 6.86 -17.94
N ASP A 105 6.55 6.40 -17.99
CA ASP A 105 6.88 4.97 -18.11
C ASP A 105 7.08 4.28 -16.76
N GLU A 106 6.78 4.99 -15.65
CA GLU A 106 7.05 4.49 -14.32
C GLU A 106 5.85 3.72 -13.76
N ARG A 107 6.17 2.68 -13.02
CA ARG A 107 5.25 1.96 -12.12
C ARG A 107 5.75 2.07 -10.70
N ILE A 108 4.84 2.05 -9.76
CA ILE A 108 5.16 2.18 -8.34
C ILE A 108 4.59 1.03 -7.53
N ILE A 109 5.28 0.67 -6.45
CA ILE A 109 4.70 -0.16 -5.40
C ILE A 109 4.02 0.78 -4.40
N VAL A 110 2.72 0.59 -4.18
CA VAL A 110 1.98 1.24 -3.11
C VAL A 110 1.95 0.31 -1.91
N TYR A 111 2.22 0.86 -0.73
CA TYR A 111 2.35 0.10 0.50
C TYR A 111 1.66 0.84 1.66
N ASN A 112 0.72 0.19 2.34
CA ASN A 112 0.10 0.77 3.53
C ASN A 112 1.14 0.90 4.65
N GLY A 113 1.34 2.10 5.17
CA GLY A 113 2.40 2.42 6.14
C GLY A 113 2.21 1.83 7.54
N ASP A 114 1.14 1.08 7.75
CA ASP A 114 0.76 0.39 8.98
C ASP A 114 0.86 -1.13 8.88
N ILE A 115 1.28 -1.66 7.74
CA ILE A 115 1.49 -3.10 7.53
C ILE A 115 2.92 -3.48 7.88
N ILE A 116 3.07 -4.51 8.73
CA ILE A 116 4.33 -5.17 9.02
C ILE A 116 4.27 -6.58 8.43
N THR A 117 5.18 -6.90 7.54
CA THR A 117 5.21 -8.21 6.87
C THR A 117 6.60 -8.55 6.33
N ASN A 118 6.86 -9.83 6.17
CA ASN A 118 8.01 -10.37 5.44
C ASN A 118 7.57 -11.28 4.28
N MET A 119 6.32 -11.13 3.79
CA MET A 119 5.85 -11.87 2.61
C MET A 119 6.78 -11.62 1.41
N PRO A 120 7.05 -12.61 0.54
CA PRO A 120 7.93 -12.45 -0.62
C PRO A 120 7.29 -11.57 -1.71
N ILE A 121 7.40 -10.22 -1.59
CA ILE A 121 6.77 -9.27 -2.54
C ILE A 121 7.41 -9.27 -3.94
N GLU A 122 8.55 -9.91 -4.13
CA GLU A 122 9.09 -10.23 -5.45
C GLU A 122 8.14 -11.08 -6.29
N LEU A 123 7.29 -11.90 -5.65
CA LEU A 123 6.22 -12.65 -6.32
C LEU A 123 5.16 -11.71 -6.90
N LEU A 124 4.80 -10.64 -6.16
CA LEU A 124 3.88 -9.61 -6.66
C LEU A 124 4.47 -8.90 -7.88
N ILE A 125 5.77 -8.51 -7.81
CA ILE A 125 6.45 -7.84 -8.92
C ILE A 125 6.46 -8.76 -10.16
N ARG A 126 6.84 -10.02 -10.01
CA ARG A 126 6.84 -10.99 -11.11
C ARG A 126 5.45 -11.15 -11.71
N LYS A 127 4.42 -11.33 -10.87
CA LYS A 127 3.03 -11.53 -11.31
C LYS A 127 2.48 -10.32 -12.06
N HIS A 128 2.81 -9.11 -11.62
CA HIS A 128 2.42 -7.89 -12.29
C HIS A 128 2.91 -7.84 -13.75
N PHE A 129 4.18 -8.19 -13.97
CA PHE A 129 4.73 -8.25 -15.32
C PHE A 129 4.19 -9.42 -16.16
N GLU A 130 3.78 -10.53 -15.54
CA GLU A 130 3.15 -11.66 -16.22
C GLU A 130 1.74 -11.32 -16.70
N LEU A 131 0.93 -10.71 -15.84
CA LEU A 131 -0.47 -10.37 -16.15
C LEU A 131 -0.60 -9.15 -17.06
N ASN A 132 0.42 -8.27 -17.07
CA ASN A 132 0.43 -7.02 -17.85
C ASN A 132 -0.82 -6.17 -17.58
N THR A 133 -1.22 -6.06 -16.31
CA THR A 133 -2.36 -5.25 -15.85
C THR A 133 -1.90 -3.88 -15.37
N SER A 134 -2.79 -2.88 -15.37
CA SER A 134 -2.48 -1.56 -14.84
C SER A 134 -2.36 -1.55 -13.31
N VAL A 135 -2.99 -2.51 -12.62
CA VAL A 135 -2.92 -2.68 -11.17
C VAL A 135 -2.82 -4.17 -10.83
N THR A 136 -1.98 -4.52 -9.87
CA THR A 136 -1.88 -5.89 -9.34
C THR A 136 -1.81 -5.86 -7.82
N LEU A 137 -2.68 -6.61 -7.15
CA LEU A 137 -2.83 -6.65 -5.70
C LEU A 137 -2.09 -7.85 -5.09
N ALA A 138 -1.39 -7.63 -3.97
CA ALA A 138 -1.00 -8.71 -3.08
C ALA A 138 -2.20 -9.11 -2.20
N LEU A 139 -2.50 -10.39 -2.18
CA LEU A 139 -3.64 -10.97 -1.48
C LEU A 139 -3.17 -12.06 -0.52
N ARG A 140 -3.98 -12.36 0.49
CA ARG A 140 -3.81 -13.52 1.37
C ARG A 140 -5.07 -14.36 1.38
N SER A 141 -4.92 -15.68 1.46
CA SER A 141 -6.06 -16.60 1.52
C SER A 141 -6.72 -16.66 2.90
N THR A 142 -6.05 -16.08 3.91
CA THR A 142 -6.52 -16.03 5.30
C THR A 142 -6.38 -14.62 5.86
N GLY A 143 -7.18 -14.29 6.86
CA GLY A 143 -7.16 -13.01 7.55
C GLY A 143 -8.53 -12.55 8.01
N PRO A 144 -8.62 -11.40 8.68
CA PRO A 144 -9.85 -10.96 9.33
C PRO A 144 -10.95 -10.53 8.35
N LEU A 145 -10.62 -10.19 7.10
CA LEU A 145 -11.58 -9.65 6.14
C LEU A 145 -11.31 -10.17 4.72
N LEU A 146 -11.97 -11.28 4.35
CA LEU A 146 -11.87 -11.88 3.02
C LEU A 146 -12.92 -11.28 2.09
N ASN A 147 -12.61 -10.13 1.49
CA ASN A 147 -13.57 -9.35 0.70
C ASN A 147 -13.03 -8.94 -0.68
N VAL A 148 -12.00 -9.62 -1.16
CA VAL A 148 -11.50 -9.51 -2.54
C VAL A 148 -11.67 -10.88 -3.20
N ASN A 149 -12.49 -10.96 -4.25
CA ASN A 149 -12.73 -12.19 -4.96
C ASN A 149 -11.86 -12.25 -6.22
N VAL A 150 -11.28 -13.42 -6.46
CA VAL A 150 -10.44 -13.67 -7.64
C VAL A 150 -11.00 -14.79 -8.49
N ASP A 151 -10.79 -14.70 -9.80
CA ASP A 151 -11.12 -15.77 -10.75
C ASP A 151 -10.00 -16.83 -10.80
N LYS A 152 -10.23 -17.90 -11.59
CA LYS A 152 -9.28 -19.00 -11.76
C LYS A 152 -7.95 -18.60 -12.42
N ASP A 153 -7.91 -17.49 -13.13
CA ASP A 153 -6.72 -16.98 -13.85
C ASP A 153 -5.92 -15.98 -13.00
N GLY A 154 -6.41 -15.63 -11.80
CA GLY A 154 -5.78 -14.69 -10.87
C GLY A 154 -6.13 -13.23 -11.12
N PHE A 155 -7.25 -12.96 -11.81
CA PHE A 155 -7.78 -11.60 -11.90
C PHE A 155 -8.76 -11.34 -10.77
N VAL A 156 -8.74 -10.11 -10.24
CA VAL A 156 -9.72 -9.67 -9.26
C VAL A 156 -11.05 -9.45 -9.97
N CYS A 157 -12.10 -10.09 -9.49
CA CYS A 157 -13.44 -10.04 -10.08
C CYS A 157 -14.46 -9.33 -9.20
N ASP A 158 -14.17 -9.08 -7.95
CA ASP A 158 -14.96 -8.25 -7.03
C ASP A 158 -14.14 -7.76 -5.85
N MET A 159 -14.52 -6.62 -5.31
CA MET A 159 -14.01 -6.07 -4.05
C MET A 159 -15.18 -5.60 -3.19
N ARG A 160 -15.15 -5.97 -1.90
CA ARG A 160 -16.20 -5.61 -0.91
C ARG A 160 -17.62 -6.03 -1.33
N HIS A 161 -17.74 -7.06 -2.15
CA HIS A 161 -19.02 -7.60 -2.67
C HIS A 161 -19.86 -6.58 -3.46
N ILE A 162 -19.21 -5.56 -4.05
CA ILE A 162 -19.89 -4.46 -4.79
C ILE A 162 -20.50 -4.98 -6.09
N LEU A 163 -19.75 -5.84 -6.82
CA LEU A 163 -20.21 -6.42 -8.10
C LEU A 163 -20.98 -7.72 -7.92
N LYS A 164 -21.02 -8.29 -6.69
CA LYS A 164 -21.66 -9.57 -6.34
C LYS A 164 -21.11 -10.74 -7.16
N ASN A 165 -19.85 -10.69 -7.53
CA ASN A 165 -19.16 -11.77 -8.24
C ASN A 165 -18.33 -12.56 -7.23
N GLU A 166 -18.69 -13.83 -7.01
CA GLU A 166 -18.05 -14.68 -6.00
C GLU A 166 -16.65 -15.16 -6.41
N GLY A 167 -16.35 -15.22 -7.72
CA GLY A 167 -15.08 -15.75 -8.20
C GLY A 167 -14.88 -17.22 -7.82
N VAL A 168 -13.62 -17.65 -7.69
CA VAL A 168 -13.25 -18.99 -7.22
C VAL A 168 -12.68 -18.98 -5.80
N LYS A 169 -12.25 -17.81 -5.31
CA LYS A 169 -11.67 -17.64 -3.97
C LYS A 169 -11.86 -16.22 -3.45
N SER A 170 -12.23 -16.10 -2.18
CA SER A 170 -12.23 -14.86 -1.44
C SER A 170 -10.92 -14.69 -0.68
N CYS A 171 -10.35 -13.51 -0.72
CA CYS A 171 -9.04 -13.18 -0.19
C CYS A 171 -9.06 -11.89 0.63
N LEU A 172 -8.07 -11.73 1.50
CA LEU A 172 -7.72 -10.47 2.15
C LEU A 172 -6.86 -9.63 1.21
N PHE A 173 -7.14 -8.34 1.08
CA PHE A 173 -6.22 -7.38 0.48
C PHE A 173 -5.09 -7.05 1.47
N ALA A 174 -3.85 -7.41 1.13
CA ALA A 174 -2.71 -7.27 2.03
C ALA A 174 -2.20 -5.82 2.21
N GLY A 175 -2.80 -4.84 1.51
CA GLY A 175 -2.37 -3.44 1.60
C GLY A 175 -1.07 -3.14 0.83
N ILE A 176 -0.67 -4.03 -0.07
CA ILE A 176 0.51 -3.87 -0.94
C ILE A 176 0.09 -4.16 -2.38
N TYR A 177 0.41 -3.26 -3.30
CA TYR A 177 0.00 -3.41 -4.69
C TYR A 177 0.91 -2.60 -5.62
N ILE A 178 0.88 -2.93 -6.90
CA ILE A 178 1.60 -2.21 -7.95
C ILE A 178 0.59 -1.48 -8.82
N VAL A 179 0.89 -0.24 -9.16
CA VAL A 179 0.13 0.55 -10.13
C VAL A 179 1.04 1.10 -11.22
N GLU A 180 0.57 1.04 -12.46
CA GLU A 180 1.16 1.72 -13.60
C GLU A 180 0.78 3.22 -13.59
N LYS A 181 1.63 4.08 -14.10
CA LYS A 181 1.32 5.53 -14.23
C LYS A 181 -0.01 5.75 -14.96
N SER A 182 -0.31 4.95 -15.97
CA SER A 182 -1.56 5.03 -16.75
C SER A 182 -2.83 4.88 -15.90
N PHE A 183 -2.75 4.14 -14.77
CA PHE A 183 -3.86 4.04 -13.84
C PHE A 183 -4.22 5.40 -13.20
N LEU A 184 -3.22 6.26 -12.95
CA LEU A 184 -3.44 7.56 -12.32
C LEU A 184 -4.32 8.49 -13.19
N ASN A 185 -4.38 8.26 -14.52
CA ASN A 185 -5.26 9.00 -15.44
C ASN A 185 -6.75 8.74 -15.17
N ARG A 186 -7.08 7.65 -14.47
CA ARG A 186 -8.46 7.33 -14.07
C ARG A 186 -8.88 8.04 -12.78
N LEU A 187 -7.91 8.57 -12.03
CA LEU A 187 -8.15 9.22 -10.75
C LEU A 187 -8.36 10.73 -10.92
N GLN A 188 -9.22 11.30 -10.08
CA GLN A 188 -9.50 12.74 -10.09
C GLN A 188 -8.67 13.45 -9.02
N ALA A 189 -7.98 14.51 -9.40
CA ALA A 189 -7.20 15.32 -8.47
C ALA A 189 -8.09 15.97 -7.39
N GLY A 190 -7.64 15.91 -6.14
CA GLY A 190 -8.34 16.49 -4.99
C GLY A 190 -9.57 15.72 -4.50
N LYS A 191 -9.95 14.61 -5.16
CA LYS A 191 -11.06 13.76 -4.72
C LYS A 191 -10.65 12.92 -3.52
N ILE A 192 -11.49 12.91 -2.48
CA ILE A 192 -11.36 11.99 -1.35
C ILE A 192 -11.97 10.66 -1.76
N GLU A 193 -11.13 9.67 -2.04
CA GLU A 193 -11.62 8.40 -2.58
C GLU A 193 -10.73 7.21 -2.20
N SER A 194 -11.38 6.12 -1.77
CA SER A 194 -10.69 4.83 -1.56
C SER A 194 -10.32 4.20 -2.90
N ILE A 195 -9.15 3.55 -2.95
CA ILE A 195 -8.67 2.81 -4.12
C ILE A 195 -9.66 1.73 -4.62
N VAL A 196 -10.51 1.22 -3.73
CA VAL A 196 -11.49 0.18 -4.05
C VAL A 196 -12.45 0.60 -5.16
N PHE A 197 -12.92 1.87 -5.12
CA PHE A 197 -13.94 2.33 -6.09
C PHE A 197 -13.40 2.40 -7.52
N PRO A 198 -12.28 3.05 -7.84
CA PRO A 198 -11.75 3.04 -9.20
C PRO A 198 -11.33 1.63 -9.65
N LEU A 199 -10.90 0.73 -8.75
CA LEU A 199 -10.62 -0.65 -9.13
C LEU A 199 -11.89 -1.41 -9.49
N VAL A 200 -12.98 -1.23 -8.74
CA VAL A 200 -14.28 -1.85 -9.05
C VAL A 200 -14.81 -1.36 -10.41
N GLU A 201 -14.70 -0.07 -10.71
CA GLU A 201 -15.10 0.45 -12.03
C GLU A 201 -14.23 -0.15 -13.15
N MET A 202 -12.93 -0.31 -12.95
CA MET A 202 -12.06 -0.98 -13.92
C MET A 202 -12.48 -2.44 -14.16
N ILE A 203 -12.78 -3.18 -13.09
CA ILE A 203 -13.23 -4.59 -13.18
C ILE A 203 -14.56 -4.68 -13.94
N LYS A 204 -15.48 -3.75 -13.69
CA LYS A 204 -16.77 -3.67 -14.36
C LYS A 204 -16.64 -3.38 -15.88
N GLU A 205 -15.71 -2.48 -16.24
CA GLU A 205 -15.41 -2.16 -17.65
C GLU A 205 -14.69 -3.32 -18.35
N ASN A 206 -13.72 -3.93 -17.68
CA ASN A 206 -12.93 -5.05 -18.18
C ASN A 206 -12.55 -6.01 -17.05
N PRO A 207 -13.14 -7.20 -17.00
CA PRO A 207 -12.90 -8.19 -15.92
C PRO A 207 -11.44 -8.64 -15.77
N ARG A 208 -10.57 -8.37 -16.75
CA ARG A 208 -9.14 -8.71 -16.68
C ARG A 208 -8.23 -7.50 -16.44
N SER A 209 -8.77 -6.38 -15.97
CA SER A 209 -8.03 -5.12 -15.78
C SER A 209 -7.22 -5.06 -14.49
N VAL A 210 -7.62 -5.80 -13.45
CA VAL A 210 -6.96 -5.82 -12.14
C VAL A 210 -6.44 -7.23 -11.85
N GLY A 211 -5.12 -7.36 -11.70
CA GLY A 211 -4.48 -8.61 -11.33
C GLY A 211 -4.45 -8.83 -9.82
N GLY A 212 -4.31 -10.08 -9.41
CA GLY A 212 -4.10 -10.47 -8.02
C GLY A 212 -3.11 -11.61 -7.90
N ILE A 213 -2.40 -11.68 -6.80
CA ILE A 213 -1.60 -12.83 -6.42
C ILE A 213 -1.79 -13.15 -4.96
N ILE A 214 -2.08 -14.41 -4.66
CA ILE A 214 -2.18 -14.90 -3.28
C ILE A 214 -0.77 -15.26 -2.81
N ILE A 215 -0.32 -14.61 -1.73
CA ILE A 215 0.99 -14.84 -1.10
C ILE A 215 0.72 -15.12 0.37
N ASP A 216 0.67 -16.39 0.73
CA ASP A 216 0.44 -16.84 2.11
C ASP A 216 1.73 -17.03 2.90
N ASP A 217 2.87 -17.08 2.20
CA ASP A 217 4.19 -17.16 2.81
C ASP A 217 4.50 -15.90 3.64
N GLY A 218 5.21 -16.11 4.73
CA GLY A 218 5.58 -15.05 5.66
C GLY A 218 4.46 -14.60 6.58
N SER A 219 4.83 -13.79 7.56
CA SER A 219 3.92 -13.14 8.50
C SER A 219 3.34 -11.85 7.91
N TRP A 220 2.14 -11.48 8.37
CA TRP A 220 1.47 -10.25 7.98
C TRP A 220 0.64 -9.71 9.15
N TYR A 221 0.82 -8.44 9.46
CA TYR A 221 0.13 -7.75 10.54
C TYR A 221 -0.33 -6.37 10.07
N ASP A 222 -1.62 -6.08 10.26
CA ASP A 222 -2.18 -4.72 10.19
C ASP A 222 -2.20 -4.15 11.61
N VAL A 223 -1.35 -3.17 11.88
CA VAL A 223 -1.29 -2.51 13.19
C VAL A 223 -2.48 -1.55 13.34
N GLY A 224 -3.69 -2.09 13.34
CA GLY A 224 -4.94 -1.33 13.26
C GLY A 224 -5.52 -0.91 14.60
N THR A 225 -5.21 -1.60 15.68
CA THR A 225 -5.78 -1.41 17.02
C THR A 225 -4.70 -1.35 18.09
N VAL A 226 -5.06 -0.82 19.28
CA VAL A 226 -4.14 -0.79 20.44
C VAL A 226 -3.75 -2.20 20.87
N GLU A 227 -4.67 -3.16 20.76
CA GLU A 227 -4.41 -4.56 21.10
C GLU A 227 -3.35 -5.18 20.19
N GLU A 228 -3.50 -5.01 18.86
CA GLU A 228 -2.53 -5.48 17.87
C GLU A 228 -1.16 -4.80 18.06
N TYR A 229 -1.16 -3.50 18.31
CA TYR A 229 0.05 -2.74 18.60
C TYR A 229 0.79 -3.30 19.83
N ASN A 230 0.10 -3.47 20.97
CA ASN A 230 0.68 -3.98 22.21
C ASN A 230 1.22 -5.40 22.01
N LYS A 231 0.46 -6.27 21.35
CA LYS A 231 0.90 -7.64 21.06
C LYS A 231 2.23 -7.65 20.30
N LEU A 232 2.35 -6.87 19.23
CA LEU A 232 3.58 -6.79 18.44
C LEU A 232 4.72 -6.08 19.18
N HIS A 233 4.40 -5.14 20.07
CA HIS A 233 5.40 -4.46 20.89
C HIS A 233 6.02 -5.41 21.93
N GLU A 234 5.24 -6.34 22.50
CA GLU A 234 5.68 -7.32 23.49
C GLU A 234 6.41 -8.52 22.87
N THR A 235 5.89 -9.05 21.75
CA THR A 235 6.42 -10.29 21.13
C THR A 235 7.55 -10.04 20.13
N GLY A 236 7.68 -8.82 19.65
CA GLY A 236 8.57 -8.48 18.54
C GLY A 236 8.06 -8.98 17.17
N PHE A 237 8.82 -8.63 16.12
CA PHE A 237 8.59 -9.07 14.73
C PHE A 237 9.88 -9.70 14.18
#